data_39dbabb99862f246947707a85a6b25ee
#
_entry.id   39dbabb99862f246947707a85a6b25ee
#
_cell.length_a   1.000
_cell.length_b   1.000
_cell.length_c   1.000
_cell.angle_alpha   90.00
_cell.angle_beta   90.00
_cell.angle_gamma   90.00
#
_symmetry.space_group_name_H-M   'P 1'
#
loop_
_entity.id
_entity.type
_entity.pdbx_description
1 polymer ?
#
loop_
_entity_poly.entity_id
_entity_poly.type
_entity_poly.pdbx_seq_one_letter_code
_entity_poly.pdbx_strand_id
1 'polypeptide(L)'
;MKARIKIPGAMLDGVHRDLHRPHPFAFERVGFMTAGVAQAGADRLLLLARDYQPVADEDYLPDRGVGAKIGSDAMRKAAQLVYQGRSALLHIHSHGGIGRPEFSGIDLRSGAEFVPGFFHSVPRMPHGILVLSQDSATGLLWFGPDQSGDYVADFVRVGAPYRKFGERP
;
A
#
# COMPACT_ATOMS: atom_id res chain seq x y z
N MET A 1 6.95 8.44 -14.99
CA MET A 1 7.30 9.31 -13.82
C MET A 1 7.88 8.43 -12.73
N LYS A 2 9.00 8.80 -12.07
CA LYS A 2 9.59 8.00 -10.99
C LYS A 2 8.95 8.36 -9.66
N ALA A 3 8.21 7.45 -9.07
CA ALA A 3 7.59 7.66 -7.76
C ALA A 3 8.50 7.15 -6.63
N ARG A 4 8.56 7.90 -5.52
CA ARG A 4 9.19 7.51 -4.26
C ARG A 4 8.20 7.61 -3.13
N ILE A 5 8.18 6.62 -2.25
CA ILE A 5 7.34 6.64 -1.05
C ILE A 5 8.23 6.86 0.18
N LYS A 6 7.92 7.88 0.97
CA LYS A 6 8.57 8.16 2.25
C LYS A 6 7.64 7.78 3.39
N ILE A 7 8.13 6.96 4.30
CA ILE A 7 7.36 6.43 5.43
C ILE A 7 8.10 6.79 6.73
N PRO A 8 7.45 7.48 7.68
CA PRO A 8 8.03 7.70 9.02
C PRO A 8 8.42 6.36 9.67
N GLY A 9 9.58 6.30 10.29
CA GLY A 9 10.11 5.07 10.87
C GLY A 9 9.17 4.41 11.86
N ALA A 10 8.61 5.19 12.79
CA ALA A 10 7.65 4.69 13.77
C ALA A 10 6.36 4.11 13.12
N MET A 11 5.91 4.72 12.02
CA MET A 11 4.78 4.21 11.24
C MET A 11 5.14 2.88 10.58
N LEU A 12 6.28 2.80 9.90
CA LEU A 12 6.74 1.57 9.25
C LEU A 12 6.86 0.41 10.23
N ASP A 13 7.43 0.69 11.42
CA ASP A 13 7.53 -0.31 12.51
C ASP A 13 6.13 -0.75 13.00
N GLY A 14 5.18 0.19 13.06
CA GLY A 14 3.78 -0.11 13.38
C GLY A 14 3.10 -0.98 12.33
N VAL A 15 3.31 -0.67 11.06
CA VAL A 15 2.81 -1.46 9.92
C VAL A 15 3.35 -2.89 9.98
N HIS A 16 4.66 -3.06 10.19
CA HIS A 16 5.26 -4.38 10.32
C HIS A 16 4.66 -5.17 11.49
N ARG A 17 4.52 -4.55 12.67
CA ARG A 17 3.90 -5.22 13.83
C ARG A 17 2.48 -5.67 13.54
N ASP A 18 1.68 -4.83 12.87
CA ASP A 18 0.30 -5.17 12.53
C ASP A 18 0.22 -6.31 11.52
N LEU A 19 0.94 -6.20 10.41
CA LEU A 19 0.89 -7.18 9.33
C LEU A 19 1.43 -8.56 9.75
N HIS A 20 2.26 -8.64 10.80
CA HIS A 20 2.78 -9.90 11.34
C HIS A 20 1.95 -10.47 12.49
N ARG A 21 0.86 -9.81 12.91
CA ARG A 21 -0.03 -10.38 13.94
C ARG A 21 -0.69 -11.67 13.43
N PRO A 22 -0.80 -12.72 14.26
CA PRO A 22 -1.55 -13.91 13.90
C PRO A 22 -2.98 -13.58 13.47
N HIS A 23 -3.51 -14.33 12.52
CA HIS A 23 -4.87 -14.16 12.03
C HIS A 23 -5.59 -15.53 11.95
N PRO A 24 -6.78 -15.70 12.54
CA PRO A 24 -7.48 -16.98 12.54
C PRO A 24 -8.16 -17.31 11.19
N PHE A 25 -8.35 -16.33 10.31
CA PHE A 25 -9.16 -16.47 9.10
C PHE A 25 -8.40 -16.29 7.79
N ALA A 26 -7.14 -15.83 7.84
CA ALA A 26 -6.32 -15.56 6.67
C ALA A 26 -4.85 -15.91 6.95
N PHE A 27 -4.07 -16.07 5.89
CA PHE A 27 -2.62 -16.31 5.98
C PHE A 27 -1.83 -15.00 6.07
N GLU A 28 -2.43 -13.91 5.61
CA GLU A 28 -1.84 -12.57 5.57
C GLU A 28 -2.78 -11.55 6.19
N ARG A 29 -2.19 -10.49 6.73
CA ARG A 29 -2.94 -9.30 7.11
C ARG A 29 -2.76 -8.22 6.07
N VAL A 30 -3.77 -7.37 5.95
CA VAL A 30 -3.77 -6.22 5.07
C VAL A 30 -4.16 -4.96 5.83
N GLY A 31 -3.74 -3.82 5.31
CA GLY A 31 -4.13 -2.51 5.80
C GLY A 31 -4.13 -1.49 4.68
N PHE A 32 -4.46 -0.27 5.03
CA PHE A 32 -4.47 0.86 4.12
C PHE A 32 -3.60 1.99 4.65
N MET A 33 -2.77 2.53 3.78
CA MET A 33 -1.92 3.68 4.07
C MET A 33 -2.41 4.88 3.28
N THR A 34 -2.55 6.02 3.92
CA THR A 34 -2.79 7.28 3.23
C THR A 34 -1.47 8.03 3.01
N ALA A 35 -1.35 8.73 1.90
CA ALA A 35 -0.16 9.52 1.62
C ALA A 35 -0.49 10.86 0.98
N GLY A 36 0.17 11.90 1.44
CA GLY A 36 0.23 13.17 0.72
C GLY A 36 1.11 13.05 -0.52
N VAL A 37 0.76 13.79 -1.56
CA VAL A 37 1.47 13.74 -2.84
C VAL A 37 2.09 15.09 -3.14
N ALA A 38 3.37 15.08 -3.51
CA ALA A 38 4.11 16.28 -3.90
C ALA A 38 4.98 15.99 -5.13
N GLN A 39 5.06 16.95 -6.04
CA GLN A 39 5.98 16.86 -7.16
C GLN A 39 7.37 17.32 -6.74
N ALA A 40 8.39 16.56 -7.07
CA ALA A 40 9.79 16.84 -6.74
C ALA A 40 10.64 16.90 -8.02
N GLY A 41 10.42 17.94 -8.80
CA GLY A 41 11.02 18.10 -10.14
C GLY A 41 10.09 17.63 -11.26
N ALA A 42 10.56 17.69 -12.50
CA ALA A 42 9.73 17.42 -13.67
C ALA A 42 9.30 15.95 -13.82
N ASP A 43 10.11 15.01 -13.32
CA ASP A 43 9.96 13.57 -13.53
C ASP A 43 9.77 12.75 -12.24
N ARG A 44 9.70 13.41 -11.08
CA ARG A 44 9.65 12.75 -9.77
C ARG A 44 8.41 13.09 -8.98
N LEU A 45 7.78 12.06 -8.44
CA LEU A 45 6.67 12.16 -7.51
C LEU A 45 7.09 11.64 -6.13
N LEU A 46 6.75 12.39 -5.09
CA LEU A 46 6.91 11.97 -3.69
C LEU A 46 5.55 11.68 -3.10
N LEU A 47 5.40 10.48 -2.55
CA LEU A 47 4.31 10.13 -1.66
C LEU A 47 4.83 10.17 -0.22
N LEU A 48 4.17 10.94 0.63
CA LEU A 48 4.53 11.10 2.04
C LEU A 48 3.47 10.40 2.88
N ALA A 49 3.78 9.23 3.43
CA ALA A 49 2.87 8.48 4.28
C ALA A 49 2.40 9.35 5.47
N ARG A 50 1.09 9.35 5.72
CA ARG A 50 0.43 10.16 6.76
C ARG A 50 -0.18 9.31 7.85
N ASP A 51 -0.96 8.30 7.45
CA ASP A 51 -1.67 7.42 8.38
C ASP A 51 -1.64 5.99 7.87
N TYR A 52 -1.77 5.04 8.79
CA TYR A 52 -1.97 3.62 8.51
C TYR A 52 -3.18 3.12 9.27
N GLN A 53 -4.11 2.49 8.55
CA GLN A 53 -5.30 1.87 9.09
C GLN A 53 -5.25 0.36 8.88
N PRO A 54 -5.11 -0.46 9.93
CA PRO A 54 -5.29 -1.90 9.84
C PRO A 54 -6.70 -2.25 9.37
N VAL A 55 -6.85 -3.32 8.64
CA VAL A 55 -8.16 -3.94 8.43
C VAL A 55 -8.54 -4.68 9.71
N ALA A 56 -9.73 -4.42 10.24
CA ALA A 56 -10.24 -5.06 11.43
C ALA A 56 -10.55 -6.55 11.17
N ASP A 57 -10.43 -7.40 12.18
CA ASP A 57 -10.58 -8.84 12.04
C ASP A 57 -11.97 -9.24 11.52
N GLU A 58 -13.01 -8.51 11.90
CA GLU A 58 -14.39 -8.69 11.44
C GLU A 58 -14.64 -8.32 9.98
N ASP A 59 -13.74 -7.58 9.36
CA ASP A 59 -13.84 -7.15 7.95
C ASP A 59 -13.20 -8.15 6.98
N TYR A 60 -12.55 -9.20 7.49
CA TYR A 60 -12.03 -10.29 6.67
C TYR A 60 -13.12 -11.30 6.33
N LEU A 61 -13.03 -11.85 5.13
CA LEU A 61 -13.88 -12.93 4.67
C LEU A 61 -13.08 -14.24 4.66
N PRO A 62 -13.62 -15.35 5.22
CA PRO A 62 -12.95 -16.64 5.18
C PRO A 62 -12.73 -17.11 3.74
N ASP A 63 -11.46 -17.25 3.36
CA ASP A 63 -11.07 -17.81 2.07
C ASP A 63 -9.71 -18.50 2.22
N ARG A 64 -9.65 -19.80 1.89
CA ARG A 64 -8.42 -20.58 1.97
C ARG A 64 -7.62 -20.59 0.66
N GLY A 65 -8.15 -19.98 -0.40
CA GLY A 65 -7.53 -19.94 -1.72
C GLY A 65 -6.62 -18.75 -1.95
N VAL A 66 -6.64 -17.77 -1.03
CA VAL A 66 -5.85 -16.51 -1.12
C VAL A 66 -5.21 -16.17 0.22
N GLY A 67 -4.18 -15.33 0.19
CA GLY A 67 -3.49 -14.88 1.42
C GLY A 67 -4.42 -14.13 2.37
N ALA A 68 -5.21 -13.21 1.84
CA ALA A 68 -6.25 -12.48 2.56
C ALA A 68 -7.39 -12.10 1.62
N LYS A 69 -8.62 -12.15 2.13
CA LYS A 69 -9.81 -11.60 1.44
C LYS A 69 -10.53 -10.66 2.39
N ILE A 70 -10.81 -9.46 1.94
CA ILE A 70 -11.53 -8.44 2.72
C ILE A 70 -12.87 -8.12 2.09
N GLY A 71 -13.83 -7.75 2.93
CA GLY A 71 -15.19 -7.40 2.50
C GLY A 71 -15.33 -5.98 1.99
N SER A 72 -16.50 -5.67 1.44
CA SER A 72 -16.86 -4.33 0.98
C SER A 72 -16.81 -3.27 2.08
N ASP A 73 -17.04 -3.64 3.33
CA ASP A 73 -16.96 -2.73 4.46
C ASP A 73 -15.53 -2.25 4.72
N ALA A 74 -14.53 -3.12 4.61
CA ALA A 74 -13.12 -2.72 4.68
C ALA A 74 -12.79 -1.70 3.58
N MET A 75 -13.23 -1.97 2.35
CA MET A 75 -13.01 -1.08 1.20
C MET A 75 -13.71 0.28 1.39
N ARG A 76 -14.95 0.29 1.90
CA ARG A 76 -15.69 1.51 2.21
C ARG A 76 -15.00 2.32 3.32
N LYS A 77 -14.57 1.69 4.41
CA LYS A 77 -13.79 2.32 5.49
C LYS A 77 -12.51 2.94 4.94
N ALA A 78 -11.78 2.22 4.08
CA ALA A 78 -10.57 2.73 3.44
C ALA A 78 -10.84 3.97 2.57
N ALA A 79 -11.90 3.95 1.74
CA ALA A 79 -12.28 5.09 0.93
C ALA A 79 -12.64 6.31 1.78
N GLN A 80 -13.26 6.12 2.95
CA GLN A 80 -13.59 7.19 3.89
C GLN A 80 -12.35 7.92 4.44
N LEU A 81 -11.20 7.22 4.60
CA LEU A 81 -9.96 7.84 5.08
C LEU A 81 -9.47 8.97 4.16
N VAL A 82 -9.77 8.90 2.88
CA VAL A 82 -9.27 9.85 1.88
C VAL A 82 -10.31 10.83 1.37
N TYR A 83 -11.59 10.62 1.72
CA TYR A 83 -12.71 11.42 1.20
C TYR A 83 -12.60 12.92 1.50
N GLN A 84 -12.06 13.30 2.65
CA GLN A 84 -11.90 14.71 3.05
C GLN A 84 -10.50 15.26 2.77
N GLY A 85 -9.53 14.43 2.44
CA GLY A 85 -8.13 14.83 2.42
C GLY A 85 -7.41 14.41 1.17
N ARG A 86 -7.51 14.98 0.05
CA ARG A 86 -6.69 14.83 -1.17
C ARG A 86 -5.41 13.99 -0.96
N SER A 87 -5.58 12.72 -0.55
CA SER A 87 -4.50 11.80 -0.24
C SER A 87 -4.53 10.61 -1.19
N ALA A 88 -3.37 10.10 -1.54
CA ALA A 88 -3.25 8.76 -2.13
C ALA A 88 -3.75 7.71 -1.15
N LEU A 89 -4.37 6.64 -1.65
CA LEU A 89 -4.76 5.46 -0.88
C LEU A 89 -3.97 4.26 -1.39
N LEU A 90 -3.27 3.59 -0.49
CA LEU A 90 -2.38 2.48 -0.79
C LEU A 90 -2.82 1.27 0.03
N HIS A 91 -3.24 0.19 -0.64
CA HIS A 91 -3.44 -1.11 -0.01
C HIS A 91 -2.07 -1.72 0.29
N ILE A 92 -1.87 -2.27 1.49
CA ILE A 92 -0.58 -2.78 1.93
C ILE A 92 -0.74 -4.15 2.60
N HIS A 93 0.15 -5.09 2.26
CA HIS A 93 0.26 -6.41 2.88
C HIS A 93 1.74 -6.83 2.95
N SER A 94 2.03 -8.00 3.51
CA SER A 94 3.38 -8.51 3.66
C SER A 94 3.45 -9.98 3.22
N HIS A 95 4.49 -10.30 2.43
CA HIS A 95 4.84 -11.67 2.09
C HIS A 95 5.87 -12.27 3.07
N GLY A 96 6.30 -11.50 4.09
CA GLY A 96 7.40 -11.93 4.98
C GLY A 96 8.75 -12.03 4.25
N GLY A 97 9.67 -12.84 4.79
CA GLY A 97 10.98 -13.07 4.17
C GLY A 97 11.91 -11.85 4.22
N ILE A 98 13.03 -11.97 3.51
CA ILE A 98 14.09 -10.95 3.37
C ILE A 98 14.31 -10.65 1.88
N GLY A 99 14.72 -9.43 1.57
CA GLY A 99 14.93 -8.97 0.20
C GLY A 99 13.67 -8.41 -0.42
N ARG A 100 13.77 -7.96 -1.67
CA ARG A 100 12.64 -7.31 -2.36
C ARG A 100 11.52 -8.31 -2.65
N PRO A 101 10.31 -8.09 -2.12
CA PRO A 101 9.17 -8.95 -2.40
C PRO A 101 8.64 -8.69 -3.80
N GLU A 102 8.10 -9.73 -4.45
CA GLU A 102 7.38 -9.61 -5.71
C GLU A 102 5.88 -9.78 -5.46
N PHE A 103 5.06 -9.10 -6.25
CA PHE A 103 3.62 -9.32 -6.27
C PHE A 103 3.29 -10.70 -6.82
N SER A 104 2.40 -11.41 -6.18
CA SER A 104 1.80 -12.62 -6.75
C SER A 104 0.86 -12.30 -7.91
N GLY A 105 0.54 -13.30 -8.73
CA GLY A 105 -0.48 -13.12 -9.77
C GLY A 105 -1.86 -12.75 -9.21
N ILE A 106 -2.15 -13.13 -7.96
CA ILE A 106 -3.39 -12.74 -7.26
C ILE A 106 -3.34 -11.26 -6.92
N ASP A 107 -2.23 -10.77 -6.37
CA ASP A 107 -2.08 -9.34 -6.01
C ASP A 107 -2.25 -8.44 -7.22
N LEU A 108 -1.63 -8.79 -8.34
CA LEU A 108 -1.71 -8.01 -9.57
C LEU A 108 -3.13 -7.95 -10.12
N ARG A 109 -3.84 -9.10 -10.15
CA ARG A 109 -5.24 -9.15 -10.61
C ARG A 109 -6.17 -8.38 -9.68
N SER A 110 -6.08 -8.65 -8.39
CA SER A 110 -6.91 -7.96 -7.38
C SER A 110 -6.64 -6.46 -7.38
N GLY A 111 -5.37 -6.04 -7.43
CA GLY A 111 -5.00 -4.63 -7.49
C GLY A 111 -5.58 -3.93 -8.72
N ALA A 112 -5.49 -4.56 -9.90
CA ALA A 112 -6.10 -4.04 -11.13
C ALA A 112 -7.63 -3.96 -11.07
N GLU A 113 -8.27 -4.80 -10.25
CA GLU A 113 -9.72 -4.80 -10.05
C GLU A 113 -10.18 -3.70 -9.08
N PHE A 114 -9.54 -3.59 -7.90
CA PHE A 114 -10.06 -2.69 -6.86
C PHE A 114 -9.46 -1.27 -6.86
N VAL A 115 -8.19 -1.08 -7.28
CA VAL A 115 -7.54 0.24 -7.24
C VAL A 115 -8.28 1.28 -8.09
N PRO A 116 -8.81 0.97 -9.29
CA PRO A 116 -9.64 1.91 -10.04
C PRO A 116 -10.81 2.48 -9.23
N GLY A 117 -11.38 1.70 -8.30
CA GLY A 117 -12.44 2.15 -7.40
C GLY A 117 -12.04 3.30 -6.48
N PHE A 118 -10.76 3.42 -6.10
CA PHE A 118 -10.27 4.52 -5.25
C PHE A 118 -10.37 5.89 -5.93
N PHE A 119 -10.30 5.92 -7.25
CA PHE A 119 -10.44 7.16 -8.02
C PHE A 119 -11.84 7.77 -7.95
N HIS A 120 -12.87 6.99 -7.58
CA HIS A 120 -14.20 7.55 -7.32
C HIS A 120 -14.19 8.47 -6.08
N SER A 121 -13.36 8.17 -5.09
CA SER A 121 -13.24 8.97 -3.88
C SER A 121 -12.27 10.15 -4.06
N VAL A 122 -11.13 9.93 -4.73
CA VAL A 122 -10.10 10.96 -4.94
C VAL A 122 -9.51 10.85 -6.37
N PRO A 123 -10.19 11.42 -7.38
CA PRO A 123 -9.86 11.18 -8.79
C PRO A 123 -8.52 11.75 -9.27
N ARG A 124 -7.91 12.66 -8.51
CA ARG A 124 -6.66 13.35 -8.92
C ARG A 124 -5.42 12.92 -8.16
N MET A 125 -5.51 11.86 -7.35
CA MET A 125 -4.38 11.31 -6.60
C MET A 125 -3.99 9.95 -7.17
N PRO A 126 -2.70 9.59 -7.14
CA PRO A 126 -2.31 8.22 -7.44
C PRO A 126 -2.79 7.29 -6.33
N HIS A 127 -3.20 6.10 -6.70
CA HIS A 127 -3.57 5.04 -5.76
C HIS A 127 -2.79 3.77 -6.09
N GLY A 128 -2.71 2.81 -5.16
CA GLY A 128 -1.92 1.64 -5.47
C GLY A 128 -1.92 0.53 -4.45
N ILE A 129 -1.01 -0.40 -4.69
CA ILE A 129 -0.74 -1.54 -3.82
C ILE A 129 0.73 -1.59 -3.43
N LEU A 130 0.98 -2.01 -2.20
CA LEU A 130 2.32 -2.20 -1.65
C LEU A 130 2.43 -3.61 -1.07
N VAL A 131 3.57 -4.26 -1.29
CA VAL A 131 3.93 -5.49 -0.60
C VAL A 131 5.25 -5.28 0.14
N LEU A 132 5.29 -5.71 1.40
CA LEU A 132 6.47 -5.63 2.26
C LEU A 132 7.12 -7.00 2.45
N SER A 133 8.44 -6.99 2.60
CA SER A 133 9.20 -8.00 3.33
C SER A 133 9.69 -7.41 4.64
N GLN A 134 10.52 -8.15 5.40
CA GLN A 134 11.09 -7.65 6.65
C GLN A 134 12.02 -6.43 6.45
N ASP A 135 12.67 -6.32 5.29
CA ASP A 135 13.71 -5.32 5.03
C ASP A 135 13.54 -4.55 3.72
N SER A 136 12.52 -4.88 2.93
CA SER A 136 12.31 -4.29 1.61
C SER A 136 10.83 -4.10 1.27
N ALA A 137 10.54 -3.53 0.12
CA ALA A 137 9.19 -3.31 -0.38
C ALA A 137 9.13 -3.27 -1.90
N THR A 138 7.96 -3.57 -2.45
CA THR A 138 7.59 -3.30 -3.84
C THR A 138 6.26 -2.58 -3.87
N GLY A 139 6.09 -1.63 -4.77
CA GLY A 139 4.86 -0.86 -4.93
C GLY A 139 4.48 -0.70 -6.38
N LEU A 140 3.18 -0.64 -6.63
CA LEU A 140 2.58 -0.38 -7.92
C LEU A 140 1.54 0.73 -7.78
N LEU A 141 1.66 1.79 -8.57
CA LEU A 141 0.82 2.98 -8.51
C LEU A 141 0.07 3.20 -9.82
N TRP A 142 -1.21 3.43 -9.73
CA TRP A 142 -2.07 3.90 -10.83
C TRP A 142 -2.21 5.41 -10.74
N PHE A 143 -2.15 6.09 -11.88
CA PHE A 143 -2.32 7.54 -12.00
C PHE A 143 -3.68 7.91 -12.60
N GLY A 144 -4.47 6.94 -12.96
CA GLY A 144 -5.84 7.06 -13.43
C GLY A 144 -6.55 5.70 -13.44
N PRO A 145 -7.89 5.69 -13.43
CA PRO A 145 -8.66 4.45 -13.32
C PRO A 145 -8.48 3.50 -14.53
N ASP A 146 -8.20 4.06 -15.71
CA ASP A 146 -8.07 3.29 -16.96
C ASP A 146 -6.59 3.07 -17.35
N GLN A 147 -5.65 3.35 -16.45
CA GLN A 147 -4.22 3.20 -16.70
C GLN A 147 -3.68 1.91 -16.06
N SER A 148 -2.61 1.37 -16.62
CA SER A 148 -1.82 0.33 -15.94
C SER A 148 -1.00 0.95 -14.80
N GLY A 149 -0.71 0.15 -13.78
CA GLY A 149 0.13 0.61 -12.70
C GLY A 149 1.61 0.70 -13.09
N ASP A 150 2.27 1.75 -12.59
CA ASP A 150 3.71 1.95 -12.68
C ASP A 150 4.38 1.56 -11.37
N TYR A 151 5.50 0.88 -11.45
CA TYR A 151 6.24 0.51 -10.26
C TYR A 151 6.88 1.71 -9.54
N VAL A 152 6.80 1.69 -8.22
CA VAL A 152 7.54 2.62 -7.34
C VAL A 152 9.04 2.44 -7.52
N ALA A 153 9.78 3.53 -7.65
CA ALA A 153 11.23 3.49 -7.87
C ALA A 153 11.99 3.07 -6.60
N ASP A 154 11.59 3.61 -5.47
CA ASP A 154 12.18 3.30 -4.17
C ASP A 154 11.31 3.77 -2.99
N PHE A 155 11.69 3.30 -1.81
CA PHE A 155 11.09 3.65 -0.52
C PHE A 155 12.14 4.26 0.38
N VAL A 156 11.69 5.11 1.30
CA VAL A 156 12.55 5.73 2.30
C VAL A 156 11.90 5.65 3.67
N ARG A 157 12.57 5.00 4.62
CA ARG A 157 12.30 5.13 6.04
C ARG A 157 12.83 6.47 6.51
N VAL A 158 11.97 7.36 6.96
CA VAL A 158 12.33 8.69 7.48
C VAL A 158 12.48 8.62 9.00
N GLY A 159 13.57 9.16 9.49
CA GLY A 159 13.90 9.18 10.91
C GLY A 159 15.29 8.56 11.17
N ALA A 160 15.58 8.26 12.43
CA ALA A 160 16.83 7.62 12.82
C ALA A 160 16.60 6.12 13.05
N PRO A 161 17.26 5.23 12.30
CA PRO A 161 18.12 5.55 11.15
C PRO A 161 17.33 5.91 9.89
N TYR A 162 17.86 6.82 9.10
CA TYR A 162 17.39 7.05 7.73
C TYR A 162 17.83 5.89 6.85
N ARG A 163 16.90 5.31 6.08
CA ARG A 163 17.21 4.16 5.23
C ARG A 163 16.40 4.21 3.93
N LYS A 164 17.09 4.03 2.81
CA LYS A 164 16.50 3.78 1.51
C LYS A 164 16.41 2.28 1.29
N PHE A 165 15.30 1.79 0.71
CA PHE A 165 15.03 0.37 0.47
C PHE A 165 14.10 0.16 -0.71
N GLY A 166 13.93 -1.08 -1.16
CA GLY A 166 13.03 -1.43 -2.26
C GLY A 166 13.40 -0.78 -3.60
N GLU A 167 14.69 -0.48 -3.82
CA GLU A 167 15.15 0.12 -5.08
C GLU A 167 14.93 -0.83 -6.24
N ARG A 168 14.39 -0.28 -7.32
CA ARG A 168 14.38 -0.96 -8.63
C ARG A 168 15.58 -0.50 -9.46
N PRO A 169 16.28 -1.44 -10.10
CA PRO A 169 17.39 -1.12 -11.00
C PRO A 169 16.92 -0.29 -12.21
#